data_06de7f93efe30f66a310032f7c36721d
#
_entry.id   06de7f93efe30f66a310032f7c36721d
#
_cell.length_a   1.000
_cell.length_b   1.000
_cell.length_c   1.000
_cell.angle_alpha   90.00
_cell.angle_beta   90.00
_cell.angle_gamma   90.00
#
_symmetry.space_group_name_H-M   'P 1'
#
loop_
_entity.id
_entity.type
_entity.pdbx_description
1 polymer ?
#
loop_
_entity_poly.entity_id
_entity_poly.type
_entity_poly.pdbx_seq_one_letter_code
_entity_poly.pdbx_strand_id
1 'polypeptide(L)'
;VENYELTESAKEDLIRIHHYGVARFGISQADKYYYNFFTHFELIASNPYSFESISYIKEGYRRCVCGIDSIIYKISGNKVVIISIIGRQDIDQLL
;
A
#
# COMPACT_ATOMS: atom_id res chain seq x y z
N VAL A 1 3.50 13.33 10.60
CA VAL A 1 2.81 12.07 10.92
C VAL A 1 3.83 10.97 11.03
N GLU A 2 3.83 10.23 12.12
CA GLU A 2 4.83 9.18 12.33
C GLU A 2 4.22 7.79 12.46
N ASN A 3 2.89 7.72 12.53
CA ASN A 3 2.18 6.47 12.73
C ASN A 3 1.37 6.08 11.51
N TYR A 4 1.28 4.78 11.28
CA TYR A 4 0.34 4.24 10.31
C TYR A 4 -0.36 3.04 10.90
N GLU A 5 -1.52 2.72 10.34
CA GLU A 5 -2.22 1.50 10.67
C GLU A 5 -2.74 0.86 9.38
N LEU A 6 -2.94 -0.44 9.43
CA LEU A 6 -3.44 -1.22 8.30
C LEU A 6 -4.89 -1.61 8.55
N THR A 7 -5.74 -1.44 7.54
CA THR A 7 -7.09 -2.00 7.59
C THR A 7 -7.01 -3.51 7.44
N GLU A 8 -8.09 -4.22 7.78
CA GLU A 8 -8.15 -5.66 7.56
C GLU A 8 -7.97 -5.99 6.07
N SER A 9 -8.55 -5.17 5.20
CA SER A 9 -8.39 -5.34 3.76
C SER A 9 -6.92 -5.27 3.33
N ALA A 10 -6.18 -4.30 3.86
CA ALA A 10 -4.76 -4.16 3.55
C ALA A 10 -3.95 -5.37 4.04
N LYS A 11 -4.30 -5.89 5.23
CA LYS A 11 -3.63 -7.08 5.77
C LYS A 11 -3.89 -8.30 4.88
N GLU A 12 -5.12 -8.47 4.43
CA GLU A 12 -5.49 -9.56 3.52
C GLU A 12 -4.75 -9.43 2.20
N ASP A 13 -4.64 -8.21 1.67
CA ASP A 13 -3.90 -7.95 0.44
C ASP A 13 -2.43 -8.36 0.57
N LEU A 14 -1.79 -8.04 1.69
CA LEU A 14 -0.41 -8.41 1.94
C LEU A 14 -0.23 -9.94 1.96
N ILE A 15 -1.15 -10.65 2.60
CA ILE A 15 -1.11 -12.12 2.63
C ILE A 15 -1.24 -12.69 1.23
N ARG A 16 -2.21 -12.18 0.47
CA ARG A 16 -2.45 -12.63 -0.91
C ARG A 16 -1.22 -12.40 -1.78
N ILE A 17 -0.63 -11.21 -1.68
CA ILE A 17 0.55 -10.84 -2.47
C ILE A 17 1.72 -11.73 -2.11
N HIS A 18 1.92 -12.00 -0.82
CA HIS A 18 3.01 -12.86 -0.38
C HIS A 18 2.82 -14.30 -0.88
N HIS A 19 1.63 -14.87 -0.75
CA HIS A 19 1.33 -16.21 -1.24
C HIS A 19 1.57 -16.34 -2.74
N TYR A 20 1.11 -15.35 -3.50
CA TYR A 20 1.33 -15.32 -4.94
C TYR A 20 2.83 -15.27 -5.25
N GLY A 21 3.57 -14.43 -4.54
CA GLY A 21 5.01 -14.28 -4.72
C GLY A 21 5.77 -15.55 -4.43
N VAL A 22 5.40 -16.25 -3.37
CA VAL A 22 6.04 -17.55 -3.02
C VAL A 22 5.85 -18.56 -4.15
N ALA A 23 4.63 -18.64 -4.66
CA ALA A 23 4.32 -19.60 -5.73
C ALA A 23 5.04 -19.29 -7.04
N ARG A 24 5.24 -17.99 -7.35
CA ARG A 24 5.84 -17.57 -8.61
C ARG A 24 7.35 -17.42 -8.56
N PHE A 25 7.89 -16.94 -7.46
CA PHE A 25 9.28 -16.51 -7.37
C PHE A 25 10.07 -17.17 -6.23
N GLY A 26 9.42 -17.94 -5.39
CA GLY A 26 10.05 -18.57 -4.24
C GLY A 26 10.01 -17.67 -3.01
N ILE A 27 10.25 -18.27 -1.84
CA ILE A 27 10.03 -17.60 -0.55
C ILE A 27 11.00 -16.43 -0.33
N SER A 28 12.25 -16.56 -0.73
CA SER A 28 13.24 -15.50 -0.51
C SER A 28 12.82 -14.19 -1.20
N GLN A 29 12.43 -14.30 -2.46
CA GLN A 29 12.01 -13.15 -3.25
C GLN A 29 10.68 -12.59 -2.72
N ALA A 30 9.75 -13.46 -2.36
CA ALA A 30 8.47 -13.05 -1.81
C ALA A 30 8.64 -12.30 -0.49
N ASP A 31 9.55 -12.76 0.38
CA ASP A 31 9.82 -12.09 1.64
C ASP A 31 10.39 -10.69 1.44
N LYS A 32 11.32 -10.54 0.50
CA LYS A 32 11.90 -9.23 0.18
C LYS A 32 10.83 -8.25 -0.26
N TYR A 33 9.94 -8.70 -1.12
CA TYR A 33 8.86 -7.86 -1.62
C TYR A 33 7.89 -7.49 -0.50
N TYR A 34 7.58 -8.45 0.34
CA TYR A 34 6.70 -8.26 1.49
C TYR A 34 7.26 -7.21 2.45
N TYR A 35 8.51 -7.36 2.85
CA TYR A 35 9.13 -6.40 3.78
C TYR A 35 9.31 -5.02 3.17
N ASN A 36 9.45 -4.94 1.86
CA ASN A 36 9.55 -3.65 1.18
C ASN A 36 8.27 -2.82 1.31
N PHE A 37 7.12 -3.46 1.44
CA PHE A 37 5.88 -2.74 1.72
C PHE A 37 5.98 -1.98 3.04
N PHE A 38 6.52 -2.60 4.06
CA PHE A 38 6.62 -1.96 5.39
C PHE A 38 7.58 -0.77 5.36
N THR A 39 8.65 -0.86 4.57
CA THR A 39 9.54 0.28 4.35
C THR A 39 8.76 1.45 3.72
N HIS A 40 7.91 1.14 2.75
CA HIS A 40 7.08 2.16 2.12
C HIS A 40 6.03 2.72 3.06
N PHE A 41 5.45 1.90 3.94
CA PHE A 41 4.49 2.39 4.93
C PHE A 41 5.16 3.42 5.85
N GLU A 42 6.39 3.18 6.27
CA GLU A 42 7.13 4.12 7.09
C GLU A 42 7.44 5.42 6.34
N LEU A 43 7.81 5.31 5.06
CA LEU A 43 8.04 6.48 4.22
C LEU A 43 6.77 7.31 4.07
N ILE A 44 5.64 6.66 3.86
CA ILE A 44 4.34 7.32 3.76
C ILE A 44 4.02 8.05 5.06
N ALA A 45 4.21 7.38 6.20
CA ALA A 45 3.91 7.97 7.49
C ALA A 45 4.77 9.20 7.78
N SER A 46 6.04 9.16 7.34
CA SER A 46 6.96 10.29 7.51
C SER A 46 6.70 11.44 6.53
N ASN A 47 6.13 11.15 5.36
CA ASN A 47 5.95 12.14 4.29
C ASN A 47 4.59 11.94 3.61
N PRO A 48 3.49 12.06 4.34
CA PRO A 48 2.19 11.63 3.81
C PRO A 48 1.68 12.47 2.65
N TYR A 49 2.16 13.69 2.49
CA TYR A 49 1.72 14.58 1.40
C TYR A 49 2.66 14.53 0.19
N SER A 50 3.72 13.72 0.25
CA SER A 50 4.70 13.65 -0.85
C SER A 50 4.30 12.71 -1.97
N PHE A 51 3.26 11.92 -1.78
CA PHE A 51 2.83 10.95 -2.78
C PHE A 51 1.57 11.42 -3.49
N GLU A 52 1.27 10.78 -4.61
CA GLU A 52 0.21 11.20 -5.52
C GLU A 52 -1.17 11.24 -4.87
N SER A 53 -1.87 12.38 -5.00
CA SER A 53 -3.27 12.46 -4.63
C SER A 53 -4.12 11.80 -5.71
N ILE A 54 -5.05 10.95 -5.30
CA ILE A 54 -6.03 10.35 -6.20
C ILE A 54 -7.44 10.76 -5.79
N SER A 55 -7.59 12.00 -5.30
CA SER A 55 -8.89 12.54 -4.91
C SER A 55 -9.88 12.58 -6.06
N TYR A 56 -9.39 12.61 -7.30
CA TYR A 56 -10.25 12.53 -8.49
C TYR A 56 -10.95 11.18 -8.63
N ILE A 57 -10.42 10.15 -7.96
CA ILE A 57 -11.04 8.82 -7.93
C ILE A 57 -11.86 8.67 -6.65
N LYS A 58 -11.24 8.98 -5.51
CA LYS A 58 -11.92 8.93 -4.21
C LYS A 58 -11.32 9.98 -3.30
N GLU A 59 -12.18 10.88 -2.81
CA GLU A 59 -11.74 12.04 -2.04
C GLU A 59 -10.87 11.65 -0.86
N GLY A 60 -9.74 12.35 -0.72
CA GLY A 60 -8.80 12.15 0.37
C GLY A 60 -7.83 11.00 0.19
N TYR A 61 -8.02 10.19 -0.84
CA TYR A 61 -7.14 9.05 -1.07
C TYR A 61 -5.86 9.47 -1.78
N ARG A 62 -4.78 8.76 -1.46
CA ARG A 62 -3.46 8.93 -2.05
C ARG A 62 -2.88 7.58 -2.42
N ARG A 63 -1.86 7.61 -3.26
CA ARG A 63 -1.23 6.41 -3.80
C ARG A 63 0.28 6.50 -3.71
N CYS A 64 0.90 5.40 -3.26
CA CYS A 64 2.34 5.22 -3.29
C CYS A 64 2.63 3.94 -4.07
N VAL A 65 3.35 4.06 -5.18
CA VAL A 65 3.71 2.89 -5.99
C VAL A 65 4.82 2.10 -5.29
N CYS A 66 4.64 0.80 -5.21
CA CYS A 66 5.61 -0.13 -4.66
C CYS A 66 5.71 -1.33 -5.60
N GLY A 67 6.76 -1.40 -6.42
CA GLY A 67 6.90 -2.44 -7.43
C GLY A 67 5.76 -2.41 -8.45
N ILE A 68 5.09 -3.53 -8.61
CA ILE A 68 3.95 -3.65 -9.52
C ILE A 68 2.61 -3.34 -8.84
N ASP A 69 2.64 -2.92 -7.59
CA ASP A 69 1.46 -2.63 -6.81
C ASP A 69 1.39 -1.17 -6.41
N SER A 70 0.20 -0.74 -6.02
CA SER A 70 -0.05 0.59 -5.47
C SER A 70 -0.58 0.45 -4.06
N ILE A 71 0.04 1.17 -3.13
CA ILE A 71 -0.42 1.29 -1.76
C ILE A 71 -1.41 2.46 -1.72
N ILE A 72 -2.65 2.17 -1.38
CA ILE A 72 -3.70 3.19 -1.29
C ILE A 72 -3.86 3.56 0.18
N TYR A 73 -3.80 4.86 0.46
CA TYR A 73 -3.88 5.33 1.84
C TYR A 73 -4.61 6.65 1.94
N LYS A 74 -4.97 7.02 3.16
CA LYS A 74 -5.49 8.34 3.48
C LYS A 74 -4.88 8.82 4.78
N ILE A 75 -4.97 10.12 5.02
CA ILE A 75 -4.51 10.74 6.25
C ILE A 75 -5.72 10.95 7.14
N SER A 76 -5.65 10.46 8.38
CA SER A 76 -6.74 10.60 9.35
C SER A 76 -6.16 11.15 10.64
N GLY A 77 -6.42 12.43 10.90
CA GLY A 77 -5.83 13.10 12.05
C GLY A 77 -4.32 13.13 11.95
N ASN A 78 -3.64 12.55 12.93
CA ASN A 78 -2.19 12.53 12.97
C ASN A 78 -1.59 11.18 12.57
N LYS A 79 -2.35 10.36 11.83
CA LYS A 79 -1.85 9.07 11.37
C LYS A 79 -2.26 8.81 9.93
N VAL A 80 -1.58 7.86 9.33
CA VAL A 80 -1.87 7.36 7.99
C VAL A 80 -2.63 6.05 8.13
N VAL A 81 -3.69 5.88 7.33
CA VAL A 81 -4.44 4.63 7.27
C VAL A 81 -4.17 3.99 5.91
N ILE A 82 -3.53 2.83 5.92
CA ILE A 82 -3.29 2.05 4.70
C ILE A 82 -4.58 1.30 4.40
N ILE A 83 -5.25 1.69 3.33
CA ILE A 83 -6.60 1.23 2.98
C ILE A 83 -6.56 -0.13 2.28
N SER A 84 -5.69 -0.23 1.27
CA SER A 84 -5.60 -1.44 0.44
C SER A 84 -4.33 -1.40 -0.38
N ILE A 85 -3.98 -2.56 -0.95
CA ILE A 85 -2.86 -2.68 -1.88
C ILE A 85 -3.42 -3.37 -3.11
N ILE A 86 -3.34 -2.70 -4.26
CA ILE A 86 -3.91 -3.17 -5.52
C ILE A 86 -2.85 -3.16 -6.59
N GLY A 87 -3.06 -3.92 -7.66
CA GLY A 87 -2.17 -3.90 -8.79
C GLY A 87 -2.02 -2.48 -9.32
N ARG A 88 -0.83 -2.11 -9.74
CA ARG A 88 -0.52 -0.75 -10.18
C ARG A 88 -1.43 -0.29 -11.32
N GLN A 89 -1.85 -1.22 -12.18
CA GLN A 89 -2.71 -0.95 -13.33
C GLN A 89 -4.20 -0.98 -12.98
N ASP A 90 -4.54 -1.37 -11.75
CA ASP A 90 -5.91 -1.62 -11.34
C ASP A 90 -6.51 -0.46 -10.55
N ILE A 91 -5.91 0.72 -10.66
CA ILE A 91 -6.34 1.90 -9.89
C ILE A 91 -7.80 2.25 -10.14
N ASP A 92 -8.32 1.95 -11.33
CA ASP A 92 -9.70 2.25 -11.69
C ASP A 92 -10.70 1.40 -10.91
N GLN A 93 -10.26 0.31 -10.30
CA GLN A 93 -11.12 -0.54 -9.48
C GLN A 93 -11.56 0.14 -8.18
N LEU A 94 -10.96 1.27 -7.85
CA LEU A 94 -11.37 2.07 -6.69
C LEU A 94 -12.65 2.86 -6.94
N LEU A 95 -13.06 2.97 -8.19
CA LEU A 95 -14.31 3.64 -8.56
C LEU A 95 -15.55 2.78 -8.17
#